data_a1d18052eda6bac4f4a73084ee5a8d83
#
_entry.id   a1d18052eda6bac4f4a73084ee5a8d83
#
_cell.length_a   1.000
_cell.length_b   1.000
_cell.length_c   1.000
_cell.angle_alpha   90.00
_cell.angle_beta   90.00
_cell.angle_gamma   90.00
#
_symmetry.space_group_name_H-M   'P 1'
#
loop_
_entity.id
_entity.type
_entity.pdbx_description
1 polymer ?
#
loop_
_entity_poly.entity_id
_entity_poly.type
_entity_poly.pdbx_seq_one_letter_code
_entity_poly.pdbx_strand_id
1 'polypeptide(L)'
;MNTSSTVHNPTRRRALVSIAAAVAAAPLARTQQPPMVEKPATEANKARTSIHYEIEFKPSPQQLYQAIIDQKQFAAFSGMPATIDPTPGGAFSMFGGLIVGRNIELVADQRPNPRIVQAWRPTHWEPGVYSVVHFEFKPRAAETTLIFDHTGFPAGEYDHLDWGWYNHYWNPLKKFFA
;
A
#
# COMPACT_ATOMS: atom_id res chain seq x y z
N MET A 1 -29.97 55.39 63.26
CA MET A 1 -29.98 56.77 62.72
C MET A 1 -29.53 56.63 61.25
N ASN A 2 -30.54 56.91 60.40
CA ASN A 2 -30.43 57.62 59.12
C ASN A 2 -29.44 57.07 58.09
N THR A 3 -29.77 57.04 56.83
CA THR A 3 -30.93 57.48 56.00
C THR A 3 -30.79 56.81 54.64
N SER A 4 -31.95 56.52 54.09
CA SER A 4 -32.12 56.05 52.68
C SER A 4 -31.54 57.04 51.66
N SER A 5 -31.09 56.55 50.54
CA SER A 5 -31.22 57.25 49.27
C SER A 5 -31.28 56.23 48.11
N THR A 6 -32.46 56.18 47.59
CA THR A 6 -32.85 55.53 46.36
C THR A 6 -32.32 56.28 45.16
N VAL A 7 -31.58 55.70 44.28
CA VAL A 7 -31.30 56.27 42.96
C VAL A 7 -31.80 55.29 41.88
N HIS A 8 -32.79 55.74 41.20
CA HIS A 8 -33.37 55.16 39.98
C HIS A 8 -32.34 55.18 38.84
N ASN A 9 -32.19 54.11 38.13
CA ASN A 9 -31.42 54.07 36.89
C ASN A 9 -32.22 53.42 35.78
N PRO A 10 -32.40 54.08 34.64
CA PRO A 10 -33.32 53.63 33.61
C PRO A 10 -32.75 52.53 32.73
N THR A 11 -33.64 51.66 32.39
CA THR A 11 -33.53 50.53 31.46
C THR A 11 -32.95 50.94 30.10
N ARG A 12 -31.75 50.47 29.77
CA ARG A 12 -31.26 50.41 28.39
C ARG A 12 -31.41 49.01 27.86
N ARG A 13 -32.42 48.83 27.01
CA ARG A 13 -32.58 47.64 26.17
C ARG A 13 -31.42 47.60 25.17
N ARG A 14 -30.50 46.69 25.35
CA ARG A 14 -29.52 46.31 24.31
C ARG A 14 -30.09 45.16 23.51
N ALA A 15 -30.42 45.43 22.24
CA ALA A 15 -30.75 44.45 21.25
C ALA A 15 -29.51 43.58 20.98
N LEU A 16 -29.60 42.25 21.28
CA LEU A 16 -28.61 41.27 20.86
C LEU A 16 -28.90 40.90 19.41
N VAL A 17 -28.05 41.38 18.51
CA VAL A 17 -28.04 40.91 17.13
C VAL A 17 -27.32 39.56 17.12
N SER A 18 -28.05 38.48 17.00
CA SER A 18 -27.49 37.15 16.81
C SER A 18 -27.02 37.01 15.35
N ILE A 19 -25.71 37.04 15.15
CA ILE A 19 -25.10 36.67 13.86
C ILE A 19 -25.03 35.17 13.84
N ALA A 20 -25.92 34.53 13.12
CA ALA A 20 -25.83 33.09 12.80
C ALA A 20 -24.76 32.90 11.72
N ALA A 21 -23.57 32.44 12.12
CA ALA A 21 -22.54 31.99 11.18
C ALA A 21 -22.97 30.62 10.62
N ALA A 22 -23.46 30.60 9.40
CA ALA A 22 -23.71 29.39 8.65
C ALA A 22 -22.33 28.79 8.24
N VAL A 23 -21.89 27.76 8.95
CA VAL A 23 -20.75 26.94 8.52
C VAL A 23 -21.24 26.07 7.37
N ALA A 24 -20.93 26.46 6.14
CA ALA A 24 -21.13 25.62 4.97
C ALA A 24 -20.12 24.46 5.01
N ALA A 25 -20.57 23.29 5.41
CA ALA A 25 -19.80 22.05 5.26
C ALA A 25 -19.69 21.74 3.76
N ALA A 26 -18.53 21.97 3.18
CA ALA A 26 -18.23 21.48 1.83
C ALA A 26 -18.22 19.96 1.85
N PRO A 27 -18.91 19.27 0.93
CA PRO A 27 -18.81 17.82 0.82
C PRO A 27 -17.39 17.47 0.41
N LEU A 28 -16.70 16.65 1.22
CA LEU A 28 -15.45 16.00 0.84
C LEU A 28 -15.72 15.19 -0.43
N ALA A 29 -15.21 15.67 -1.55
CA ALA A 29 -15.25 14.93 -2.80
C ALA A 29 -14.50 13.62 -2.60
N ARG A 30 -15.27 12.54 -2.45
CA ARG A 30 -14.74 11.18 -2.44
C ARG A 30 -14.18 10.95 -3.85
N THR A 31 -12.87 11.01 -3.98
CA THR A 31 -12.17 10.68 -5.23
C THR A 31 -12.51 9.23 -5.52
N GLN A 32 -13.44 9.01 -6.42
CA GLN A 32 -13.74 7.67 -6.94
C GLN A 32 -12.50 7.26 -7.75
N GLN A 33 -11.80 6.26 -7.25
CA GLN A 33 -10.76 5.57 -7.99
C GLN A 33 -11.39 5.05 -9.30
N PRO A 34 -10.78 5.28 -10.47
CA PRO A 34 -11.35 4.79 -11.71
C PRO A 34 -11.54 3.27 -11.62
N PRO A 35 -12.63 2.71 -12.15
CA PRO A 35 -12.86 1.28 -12.14
C PRO A 35 -11.67 0.59 -12.81
N MET A 36 -11.08 -0.38 -12.11
CA MET A 36 -10.04 -1.24 -12.68
C MET A 36 -10.68 -1.99 -13.86
N VAL A 37 -10.25 -1.67 -15.06
CA VAL A 37 -10.67 -2.43 -16.26
C VAL A 37 -9.91 -3.75 -16.22
N GLU A 38 -10.52 -4.73 -15.59
CA GLU A 38 -10.03 -6.09 -15.55
C GLU A 38 -10.09 -6.69 -16.96
N LYS A 39 -8.94 -7.11 -17.47
CA LYS A 39 -8.89 -7.86 -18.74
C LYS A 39 -9.63 -9.19 -18.52
N PRO A 40 -10.60 -9.56 -19.37
CA PRO A 40 -11.34 -10.81 -19.17
C PRO A 40 -10.37 -12.01 -19.14
N ALA A 41 -10.52 -12.83 -18.11
CA ALA A 41 -9.72 -14.03 -17.92
C ALA A 41 -9.89 -15.00 -19.09
N THR A 42 -8.80 -15.44 -19.68
CA THR A 42 -8.85 -16.53 -20.67
C THR A 42 -9.05 -17.85 -19.93
N GLU A 43 -9.73 -18.82 -20.54
CA GLU A 43 -9.93 -20.15 -19.95
C GLU A 43 -8.59 -20.81 -19.55
N ALA A 44 -7.52 -20.59 -20.34
CA ALA A 44 -6.18 -21.08 -20.05
C ALA A 44 -5.59 -20.47 -18.77
N ASN A 45 -5.91 -19.21 -18.45
CA ASN A 45 -5.42 -18.54 -17.26
C ASN A 45 -6.19 -18.91 -15.98
N LYS A 46 -7.43 -19.35 -16.11
CA LYS A 46 -8.26 -19.75 -14.96
C LYS A 46 -7.69 -20.91 -14.15
N ALA A 47 -6.95 -21.80 -14.79
CA ALA A 47 -6.31 -22.96 -14.13
C ALA A 47 -4.92 -22.65 -13.57
N ARG A 48 -4.32 -21.49 -13.94
CA ARG A 48 -2.96 -21.13 -13.50
C ARG A 48 -2.95 -20.71 -12.04
N THR A 49 -1.98 -21.23 -11.30
CA THR A 49 -1.74 -20.93 -9.88
C THR A 49 -0.31 -20.46 -9.61
N SER A 50 0.41 -20.06 -10.68
CA SER A 50 1.77 -19.55 -10.61
C SER A 50 2.02 -18.46 -11.65
N ILE A 51 2.87 -17.49 -11.26
CA ILE A 51 3.41 -16.44 -12.11
C ILE A 51 4.92 -16.49 -11.97
N HIS A 52 5.63 -16.31 -13.09
CA HIS A 52 7.08 -16.17 -13.13
C HIS A 52 7.47 -15.00 -14.01
N TYR A 53 8.42 -14.17 -13.52
CA TYR A 53 8.99 -13.06 -14.29
C TYR A 53 10.50 -13.01 -14.11
N GLU A 54 11.18 -12.58 -15.18
CA GLU A 54 12.53 -12.04 -15.14
C GLU A 54 12.49 -10.60 -15.63
N ILE A 55 12.89 -9.65 -14.77
CA ILE A 55 12.74 -8.22 -15.05
C ILE A 55 14.05 -7.50 -14.79
N GLU A 56 14.50 -6.71 -15.76
CA GLU A 56 15.69 -5.89 -15.63
C GLU A 56 15.34 -4.55 -14.94
N PHE A 57 16.20 -4.18 -13.96
CA PHE A 57 16.14 -2.92 -13.23
C PHE A 57 17.50 -2.26 -13.16
N LYS A 58 17.55 -0.93 -13.22
CA LYS A 58 18.79 -0.14 -13.13
C LYS A 58 19.46 -0.16 -11.74
N PRO A 59 18.72 -0.08 -10.61
CA PRO A 59 19.32 -0.02 -9.28
C PRO A 59 20.01 -1.32 -8.90
N SER A 60 20.89 -1.24 -7.89
CA SER A 60 21.58 -2.41 -7.35
C SER A 60 20.62 -3.39 -6.68
N PRO A 61 21.03 -4.68 -6.52
CA PRO A 61 20.24 -5.68 -5.80
C PRO A 61 19.79 -5.22 -4.41
N GLN A 62 20.67 -4.54 -3.67
CA GLN A 62 20.39 -4.03 -2.33
C GLN A 62 19.35 -2.91 -2.34
N GLN A 63 19.40 -2.01 -3.32
CA GLN A 63 18.41 -0.93 -3.45
C GLN A 63 17.03 -1.49 -3.75
N LEU A 64 16.93 -2.48 -4.65
CA LEU A 64 15.66 -3.15 -4.94
C LEU A 64 15.12 -3.91 -3.72
N TYR A 65 16.00 -4.67 -3.05
CA TYR A 65 15.66 -5.37 -1.81
C TYR A 65 15.07 -4.41 -0.78
N GLN A 66 15.77 -3.29 -0.52
CA GLN A 66 15.31 -2.29 0.46
C GLN A 66 14.00 -1.65 0.05
N ALA A 67 13.78 -1.37 -1.23
CA ALA A 67 12.53 -0.79 -1.71
C ALA A 67 11.31 -1.69 -1.40
N ILE A 68 11.50 -3.01 -1.38
CA ILE A 68 10.40 -3.97 -1.09
C ILE A 68 10.12 -4.10 0.40
N ILE A 69 11.16 -4.07 1.27
CA ILE A 69 10.98 -4.36 2.71
C ILE A 69 10.97 -3.14 3.62
N ASP A 70 11.46 -2.00 3.18
CA ASP A 70 11.37 -0.75 3.92
C ASP A 70 10.02 -0.08 3.68
N GLN A 71 9.23 0.09 4.75
CA GLN A 71 7.87 0.63 4.63
C GLN A 71 7.80 2.03 4.03
N LYS A 72 8.83 2.87 4.21
CA LYS A 72 8.86 4.24 3.65
C LYS A 72 9.14 4.21 2.15
N GLN A 73 10.11 3.40 1.74
CA GLN A 73 10.43 3.23 0.32
C GLN A 73 9.28 2.54 -0.42
N PHE A 74 8.67 1.52 0.20
CA PHE A 74 7.48 0.86 -0.34
C PHE A 74 6.34 1.87 -0.57
N ALA A 75 6.02 2.67 0.44
CA ALA A 75 4.99 3.70 0.32
C ALA A 75 5.35 4.77 -0.72
N ALA A 76 6.64 5.11 -0.85
CA ALA A 76 7.10 6.11 -1.81
C ALA A 76 6.96 5.63 -3.26
N PHE A 77 7.34 4.39 -3.58
CA PHE A 77 7.19 3.90 -4.96
C PHE A 77 5.75 3.49 -5.29
N SER A 78 5.03 2.85 -4.37
CA SER A 78 3.67 2.38 -4.62
C SER A 78 2.62 3.47 -4.57
N GLY A 79 2.92 4.60 -3.91
CA GLY A 79 1.97 5.68 -3.64
C GLY A 79 0.91 5.32 -2.60
N MET A 80 1.06 4.19 -1.89
CA MET A 80 0.07 3.70 -0.93
C MET A 80 0.71 3.35 0.43
N PRO A 81 -0.03 3.49 1.54
CA PRO A 81 0.48 3.18 2.86
C PRO A 81 0.89 1.71 3.00
N ALA A 82 1.98 1.48 3.74
CA ALA A 82 2.42 0.16 4.15
C ALA A 82 2.90 0.17 5.60
N THR A 83 2.76 -0.96 6.27
CA THR A 83 3.41 -1.29 7.53
C THR A 83 4.15 -2.60 7.33
N ILE A 84 5.45 -2.61 7.53
CA ILE A 84 6.30 -3.78 7.28
C ILE A 84 7.24 -3.94 8.46
N ASP A 85 7.18 -5.10 9.11
CA ASP A 85 8.22 -5.55 10.04
C ASP A 85 9.31 -6.24 9.22
N PRO A 86 10.51 -5.65 9.05
CA PRO A 86 11.56 -6.15 8.17
C PRO A 86 12.39 -7.26 8.84
N THR A 87 11.75 -8.16 9.59
CA THR A 87 12.40 -9.31 10.22
C THR A 87 11.83 -10.63 9.70
N PRO A 88 12.60 -11.74 9.71
CA PRO A 88 12.03 -13.05 9.45
C PRO A 88 10.87 -13.36 10.42
N GLY A 89 9.72 -13.79 9.90
CA GLY A 89 8.47 -13.96 10.65
C GLY A 89 7.68 -12.66 10.86
N GLY A 90 8.25 -11.51 10.57
CA GLY A 90 7.61 -10.20 10.71
C GLY A 90 6.38 -10.06 9.83
N ALA A 91 5.33 -9.45 10.37
CA ALA A 91 4.09 -9.21 9.63
C ALA A 91 4.20 -7.99 8.73
N PHE A 92 3.43 -8.00 7.65
CA PHE A 92 3.25 -6.81 6.83
C PHE A 92 1.78 -6.59 6.44
N SER A 93 1.48 -5.32 6.17
CA SER A 93 0.23 -4.85 5.59
C SER A 93 0.58 -3.79 4.54
N MET A 94 0.29 -4.06 3.29
CA MET A 94 0.66 -3.25 2.13
C MET A 94 -0.57 -2.70 1.42
N PHE A 95 -0.38 -1.63 0.62
CA PHE A 95 -1.45 -1.00 -0.16
C PHE A 95 -2.66 -0.60 0.69
N GLY A 96 -2.42 0.00 1.87
CA GLY A 96 -3.50 0.41 2.76
C GLY A 96 -4.30 -0.75 3.36
N GLY A 97 -3.71 -1.94 3.45
CA GLY A 97 -4.34 -3.13 4.03
C GLY A 97 -4.95 -4.09 3.01
N LEU A 98 -4.81 -3.83 1.70
CA LEU A 98 -5.31 -4.73 0.67
C LEU A 98 -4.55 -6.07 0.64
N ILE A 99 -3.26 -6.02 0.99
CA ILE A 99 -2.39 -7.21 1.04
C ILE A 99 -1.83 -7.33 2.45
N VAL A 100 -1.94 -8.53 3.02
CA VAL A 100 -1.38 -8.85 4.34
C VAL A 100 -0.54 -10.13 4.25
N GLY A 101 0.44 -10.26 5.15
CA GLY A 101 1.29 -11.46 5.14
C GLY A 101 2.38 -11.44 6.18
N ARG A 102 3.38 -12.31 5.96
CA ARG A 102 4.58 -12.43 6.78
C ARG A 102 5.81 -12.68 5.92
N ASN A 103 6.93 -12.12 6.35
CA ASN A 103 8.23 -12.46 5.79
C ASN A 103 8.63 -13.86 6.26
N ILE A 104 8.83 -14.78 5.33
CA ILE A 104 9.31 -16.14 5.61
C ILE A 104 10.83 -16.14 5.68
N GLU A 105 11.48 -15.57 4.66
CA GLU A 105 12.92 -15.48 4.55
C GLU A 105 13.33 -14.08 4.08
N LEU A 106 14.32 -13.51 4.74
CA LEU A 106 14.93 -12.24 4.37
C LEU A 106 16.45 -12.42 4.36
N VAL A 107 17.06 -12.34 3.18
CA VAL A 107 18.52 -12.48 2.98
C VAL A 107 19.01 -11.21 2.29
N ALA A 108 19.54 -10.25 3.07
CA ALA A 108 19.97 -8.94 2.56
C ALA A 108 21.39 -8.96 2.00
N ASP A 109 22.35 -9.48 2.81
CA ASP A 109 23.80 -9.31 2.58
C ASP A 109 24.51 -10.64 2.24
N GLN A 110 23.76 -11.69 2.02
CA GLN A 110 24.32 -13.01 1.76
C GLN A 110 24.57 -13.19 0.26
N ARG A 111 25.72 -13.78 -0.05
CA ARG A 111 26.04 -14.21 -1.41
C ARG A 111 25.28 -15.48 -1.78
N PRO A 112 24.92 -15.66 -3.06
CA PRO A 112 25.27 -14.76 -4.16
C PRO A 112 24.32 -13.58 -4.32
N ASN A 113 23.04 -13.67 -3.91
CA ASN A 113 22.02 -12.69 -4.21
C ASN A 113 21.10 -12.43 -3.02
N PRO A 114 20.68 -11.17 -2.78
CA PRO A 114 19.60 -10.87 -1.86
C PRO A 114 18.31 -11.62 -2.27
N ARG A 115 17.53 -12.06 -1.26
CA ARG A 115 16.25 -12.77 -1.47
C ARG A 115 15.21 -12.32 -0.45
N ILE A 116 13.97 -12.34 -0.88
CA ILE A 116 12.80 -12.15 -0.03
C ILE A 116 11.82 -13.27 -0.35
N VAL A 117 11.35 -13.98 0.67
CA VAL A 117 10.26 -14.93 0.56
C VAL A 117 9.15 -14.52 1.52
N GLN A 118 7.93 -14.45 1.02
CA GLN A 118 6.78 -13.97 1.78
C GLN A 118 5.59 -14.92 1.65
N ALA A 119 4.89 -15.19 2.76
CA ALA A 119 3.51 -15.67 2.73
C ALA A 119 2.60 -14.46 2.49
N TRP A 120 1.77 -14.51 1.46
CA TRP A 120 1.09 -13.36 0.89
C TRP A 120 -0.41 -13.62 0.71
N ARG A 121 -1.28 -12.70 1.14
CA ARG A 121 -2.72 -12.85 1.02
C ARG A 121 -3.38 -11.51 0.70
N PRO A 122 -4.00 -11.35 -0.46
CA PRO A 122 -5.01 -10.34 -0.68
C PRO A 122 -6.17 -10.50 0.31
N THR A 123 -6.66 -9.40 0.86
CA THR A 123 -7.67 -9.47 1.94
C THR A 123 -9.04 -9.93 1.47
N HIS A 124 -9.30 -9.97 0.16
CA HIS A 124 -10.51 -10.56 -0.41
C HIS A 124 -10.49 -12.09 -0.49
N TRP A 125 -9.31 -12.74 -0.30
CA TRP A 125 -9.26 -14.20 -0.18
C TRP A 125 -9.75 -14.65 1.19
N GLU A 126 -10.24 -15.89 1.25
CA GLU A 126 -10.66 -16.51 2.49
C GLU A 126 -9.55 -16.46 3.56
N PRO A 127 -9.91 -16.23 4.84
CA PRO A 127 -8.94 -16.28 5.93
C PRO A 127 -8.19 -17.60 5.98
N GLY A 128 -6.84 -17.52 6.06
CA GLY A 128 -5.98 -18.71 6.08
C GLY A 128 -5.48 -19.16 4.71
N VAL A 129 -6.02 -18.65 3.61
CA VAL A 129 -5.52 -18.92 2.26
C VAL A 129 -4.35 -17.99 1.95
N TYR A 130 -3.17 -18.53 1.81
CA TYR A 130 -1.94 -17.80 1.48
C TYR A 130 -1.27 -18.40 0.25
N SER A 131 -0.63 -17.53 -0.51
CA SER A 131 0.33 -17.87 -1.55
C SER A 131 1.76 -17.60 -1.09
N VAL A 132 2.74 -18.02 -1.87
CA VAL A 132 4.15 -17.72 -1.63
C VAL A 132 4.69 -16.85 -2.74
N VAL A 133 5.33 -15.76 -2.34
CA VAL A 133 6.02 -14.85 -3.24
C VAL A 133 7.51 -14.90 -2.96
N HIS A 134 8.31 -15.03 -4.01
CA HIS A 134 9.76 -15.10 -3.97
C HIS A 134 10.35 -14.02 -4.87
N PHE A 135 11.29 -13.25 -4.34
CA PHE A 135 12.10 -12.28 -5.06
C PHE A 135 13.57 -12.70 -4.91
N GLU A 136 14.29 -12.81 -6.02
CA GLU A 136 15.74 -12.97 -6.04
C GLU A 136 16.35 -11.86 -6.90
N PHE A 137 17.32 -11.11 -6.35
CA PHE A 137 17.92 -9.95 -7.00
C PHE A 137 19.32 -10.30 -7.48
N LYS A 138 19.48 -10.66 -8.75
CA LYS A 138 20.75 -11.07 -9.35
C LYS A 138 21.49 -9.88 -9.96
N PRO A 139 22.73 -9.58 -9.53
CA PRO A 139 23.54 -8.55 -10.17
C PRO A 139 23.87 -8.95 -11.62
N ARG A 140 23.75 -8.00 -12.56
CA ARG A 140 24.06 -8.18 -13.96
C ARG A 140 24.76 -6.94 -14.50
N ALA A 141 26.09 -6.95 -14.56
CA ALA A 141 26.89 -5.79 -14.94
C ALA A 141 26.50 -4.52 -14.13
N ALA A 142 25.90 -3.52 -14.74
CA ALA A 142 25.44 -2.27 -14.11
C ALA A 142 23.96 -2.31 -13.70
N GLU A 143 23.29 -3.44 -13.88
CA GLU A 143 21.84 -3.62 -13.68
C GLU A 143 21.56 -4.78 -12.73
N THR A 144 20.31 -4.99 -12.39
CA THR A 144 19.83 -6.12 -11.59
C THR A 144 18.73 -6.85 -12.36
N THR A 145 18.90 -8.16 -12.54
CA THR A 145 17.79 -9.03 -12.94
C THR A 145 17.05 -9.46 -11.68
N LEU A 146 15.80 -9.02 -11.55
CA LEU A 146 14.86 -9.56 -10.57
C LEU A 146 14.25 -10.83 -11.14
N ILE A 147 14.46 -11.95 -10.45
CA ILE A 147 13.71 -13.20 -10.66
C ILE A 147 12.57 -13.19 -9.64
N PHE A 148 11.36 -13.34 -10.14
CA PHE A 148 10.15 -13.27 -9.35
C PHE A 148 9.27 -14.50 -9.61
N ASP A 149 8.85 -15.12 -8.52
CA ASP A 149 7.88 -16.21 -8.53
C ASP A 149 6.75 -15.93 -7.54
N HIS A 150 5.51 -16.11 -7.99
CA HIS A 150 4.33 -16.09 -7.14
C HIS A 150 3.58 -17.39 -7.35
N THR A 151 3.46 -18.22 -6.32
CA THR A 151 2.94 -19.58 -6.43
C THR A 151 1.89 -19.89 -5.37
N GLY A 152 1.00 -20.84 -5.70
CA GLY A 152 0.00 -21.35 -4.75
C GLY A 152 -1.19 -20.41 -4.49
N PHE A 153 -1.44 -19.45 -5.35
CA PHE A 153 -2.65 -18.63 -5.27
C PHE A 153 -3.87 -19.39 -5.83
N PRO A 154 -5.09 -19.04 -5.43
CA PRO A 154 -6.31 -19.68 -5.91
C PRO A 154 -6.46 -19.63 -7.42
N ALA A 155 -7.05 -20.69 -7.99
CA ALA A 155 -7.42 -20.70 -9.40
C ALA A 155 -8.40 -19.56 -9.71
N GLY A 156 -8.23 -18.94 -10.87
CA GLY A 156 -9.01 -17.75 -11.27
C GLY A 156 -8.37 -16.40 -10.92
N GLU A 157 -7.38 -16.36 -10.03
CA GLU A 157 -6.70 -15.13 -9.60
C GLU A 157 -5.56 -14.68 -10.52
N TYR A 158 -5.19 -15.49 -11.50
CA TYR A 158 -4.01 -15.22 -12.33
C TYR A 158 -4.03 -13.83 -12.98
N ASP A 159 -5.09 -13.50 -13.72
CA ASP A 159 -5.15 -12.24 -14.49
C ASP A 159 -5.18 -11.02 -13.56
N HIS A 160 -5.85 -11.12 -12.41
CA HIS A 160 -5.88 -10.08 -11.38
C HIS A 160 -4.49 -9.84 -10.79
N LEU A 161 -3.80 -10.91 -10.39
CA LEU A 161 -2.46 -10.84 -9.82
C LEU A 161 -1.42 -10.37 -10.85
N ASP A 162 -1.48 -10.89 -12.08
CA ASP A 162 -0.61 -10.50 -13.20
C ASP A 162 -0.69 -8.99 -13.45
N TRP A 163 -1.92 -8.47 -13.60
CA TRP A 163 -2.18 -7.05 -13.75
C TRP A 163 -1.69 -6.25 -12.53
N GLY A 164 -1.95 -6.74 -11.31
CA GLY A 164 -1.55 -6.09 -10.05
C GLY A 164 -0.03 -5.96 -9.93
N TRP A 165 0.72 -7.00 -10.26
CA TRP A 165 2.19 -6.98 -10.24
C TRP A 165 2.74 -5.92 -11.19
N TYR A 166 2.24 -5.86 -12.44
CA TYR A 166 2.70 -4.85 -13.39
C TYR A 166 2.36 -3.43 -12.95
N ASN A 167 1.14 -3.18 -12.52
CA ASN A 167 0.66 -1.83 -12.30
C ASN A 167 0.98 -1.26 -10.92
N HIS A 168 1.13 -2.11 -9.90
CA HIS A 168 1.40 -1.67 -8.52
C HIS A 168 2.83 -1.93 -8.04
N TYR A 169 3.59 -2.80 -8.72
CA TYR A 169 4.99 -3.06 -8.39
C TYR A 169 5.95 -2.66 -9.49
N TRP A 170 5.93 -3.34 -10.65
CA TRP A 170 7.01 -3.21 -11.65
C TRP A 170 7.07 -1.84 -12.29
N ASN A 171 5.96 -1.31 -12.76
CA ASN A 171 5.92 0.03 -13.37
C ASN A 171 6.23 1.15 -12.36
N PRO A 172 5.65 1.17 -11.15
CA PRO A 172 6.02 2.13 -10.12
C PRO A 172 7.47 2.03 -9.68
N LEU A 173 8.03 0.82 -9.47
CA LEU A 173 9.44 0.62 -9.14
C LEU A 173 10.38 1.16 -10.22
N LYS A 174 10.10 0.86 -11.50
CA LYS A 174 10.87 1.39 -12.61
C LYS A 174 10.87 2.92 -12.63
N LYS A 175 9.72 3.53 -12.38
CA LYS A 175 9.57 4.99 -12.31
C LYS A 175 10.29 5.59 -11.09
N PHE A 176 10.27 4.91 -9.96
CA PHE A 176 10.92 5.36 -8.73
C PHE A 176 12.44 5.42 -8.85
N PHE A 177 13.03 4.55 -9.66
CA PHE A 177 14.47 4.47 -9.92
C PHE A 177 14.91 5.01 -11.30
N ALA A 178 14.05 5.74 -12.01
CA ALA A 178 14.32 6.26 -13.36
C ALA A 178 15.34 7.40 -13.38
#